data_3b1d23d6a1bdf87f80fae558d73573e2
#
_entry.id   3b1d23d6a1bdf87f80fae558d73573e2
#
_cell.length_a   1.000
_cell.length_b   1.000
_cell.length_c   1.000
_cell.angle_alpha   90.00
_cell.angle_beta   90.00
_cell.angle_gamma   90.00
#
_symmetry.space_group_name_H-M   'P 1'
#
loop_
_entity.id
_entity.type
_entity.pdbx_description
1 polymer ?
#
loop_
_entity_poly.entity_id
_entity_poly.type
_entity_poly.pdbx_seq_one_letter_code
_entity_poly.pdbx_strand_id
1 'polypeptide(L)'
;MPCFSPSPTNRSVRLRTAARFLAAGVVLTSLGLAQDTSTVLLPEMAVGSSRVANDEPGGTFAMPITALTYEPFVDVQARNLAEGQADVAIRGGTFEQTGFRVGALSLYDPQTGHYFAEIPIAPTMLTAPSILTGFSNALRGWNAGTGTVAYAWRPIRTLGYAAVGAGEFSFRRAEFYRGFRRETPLWGRTVAADAEWATSRSDGTIPFGDHRFSRASARVQFSDAGSQTDLFAGYQSKFFGWPNLYTPFNSLESENLQTVLALANHRADWGGGDFVEVGGYYRRNKDDYAFNRLAPLGPVHPFQHTTWVYGAGAELRKTAGEIAWNAVATAVSDELKSTSLTAGAFRERKHFKLAVAPERTWTLSEARRLTLKGGLAFDDTNRDGSAVSPLVEIALSRPTAAMGWSRLYFSYAKTTQTATYTALNSAAGSGLFRGNPSLDRQAAQTIELGANATWHGWTSTAAVFFRQDDRLVDWTFRKGVTARTANAVDLGTTGVEAAVRRQTARVDLTFGYTLLAKNADYGTATVDASFYALNYPRHRATAAATIRLGGGWELRVDHEARLQADNALRRKGGDGAVLGRVGLYFSPRAVSGLTISAQVDNVWDEDFEEVPAVPASRRQASLGLRYRW
;
A
#
# COMPACT_ATOMS: atom_id res chain seq x y z
N MET A 1 -36.02 17.50 -44.54
CA MET A 1 -34.64 18.01 -44.36
C MET A 1 -34.68 19.22 -43.45
N PRO A 2 -34.14 19.15 -42.29
CA PRO A 2 -33.44 20.31 -41.72
C PRO A 2 -32.04 19.92 -41.26
N CYS A 3 -31.10 20.85 -41.51
CA CYS A 3 -29.69 20.77 -41.22
C CYS A 3 -29.46 20.83 -39.68
N PHE A 4 -28.69 19.90 -39.15
CA PHE A 4 -28.10 20.00 -37.82
C PHE A 4 -26.68 20.60 -37.93
N SER A 5 -26.49 21.76 -37.33
CA SER A 5 -25.14 22.33 -37.09
C SER A 5 -24.52 21.70 -35.83
N PRO A 6 -23.22 21.39 -35.81
CA PRO A 6 -22.58 20.87 -34.61
C PRO A 6 -22.31 22.00 -33.60
N SER A 7 -22.63 21.78 -32.34
CA SER A 7 -22.29 22.66 -31.21
C SER A 7 -20.76 22.58 -30.92
N PRO A 8 -20.13 23.66 -30.47
CA PRO A 8 -18.70 23.72 -30.21
C PRO A 8 -18.37 22.94 -28.94
N THR A 9 -17.52 21.93 -29.06
CA THR A 9 -16.96 21.17 -27.96
C THR A 9 -16.05 22.05 -27.10
N ASN A 10 -16.29 21.95 -25.81
CA ASN A 10 -15.65 22.66 -24.71
C ASN A 10 -14.13 22.34 -24.59
N ARG A 11 -13.28 23.00 -25.39
CA ARG A 11 -11.80 22.89 -25.30
C ARG A 11 -11.15 23.82 -24.27
N SER A 12 -11.92 24.71 -23.63
CA SER A 12 -11.37 25.80 -22.80
C SER A 12 -11.14 25.44 -21.33
N VAL A 13 -11.65 24.31 -20.83
CA VAL A 13 -11.50 23.91 -19.42
C VAL A 13 -10.15 23.20 -19.16
N ARG A 14 -9.56 22.55 -20.20
CA ARG A 14 -8.34 21.73 -20.04
C ARG A 14 -7.04 22.53 -19.80
N LEU A 15 -6.97 23.81 -20.15
CA LEU A 15 -5.77 24.63 -19.96
C LEU A 15 -5.68 25.35 -18.60
N ARG A 16 -6.80 25.46 -17.87
CA ARG A 16 -6.80 26.15 -16.57
C ARG A 16 -6.27 25.30 -15.41
N THR A 17 -6.33 23.99 -15.50
CA THR A 17 -5.88 23.07 -14.45
C THR A 17 -4.36 22.93 -14.43
N ALA A 18 -3.70 22.90 -15.59
CA ALA A 18 -2.25 22.82 -15.68
C ALA A 18 -1.52 24.11 -15.19
N ALA A 19 -2.15 25.27 -15.33
CA ALA A 19 -1.57 26.56 -14.91
C ALA A 19 -1.54 26.75 -13.36
N ARG A 20 -2.33 26.02 -12.61
CA ARG A 20 -2.37 26.13 -11.13
C ARG A 20 -1.20 25.43 -10.43
N PHE A 21 -0.57 24.45 -11.07
CA PHE A 21 0.61 23.76 -10.51
C PHE A 21 1.90 24.57 -10.58
N LEU A 22 2.04 25.45 -11.57
CA LEU A 22 3.24 26.28 -11.77
C LEU A 22 3.34 27.46 -10.78
N ALA A 23 2.23 27.90 -10.20
CA ALA A 23 2.21 29.06 -9.29
C ALA A 23 2.66 28.75 -7.86
N ALA A 24 2.63 27.49 -7.42
CA ALA A 24 3.05 27.08 -6.07
C ALA A 24 4.57 26.82 -5.94
N GLY A 25 5.29 26.79 -7.05
CA GLY A 25 6.70 26.37 -7.11
C GLY A 25 7.76 27.49 -7.08
N VAL A 26 7.38 28.78 -7.06
CA VAL A 26 8.31 29.89 -7.39
C VAL A 26 8.75 30.77 -6.20
N VAL A 27 8.38 30.47 -4.96
CA VAL A 27 8.71 31.38 -3.81
C VAL A 27 9.71 30.76 -2.81
N LEU A 28 10.75 30.09 -3.21
CA LEU A 28 11.81 29.64 -2.29
C LEU A 28 13.22 29.76 -2.87
N THR A 29 13.66 30.96 -3.17
CA THR A 29 15.10 31.24 -3.32
C THR A 29 15.53 32.30 -2.32
N SER A 30 16.39 31.87 -1.41
CA SER A 30 17.23 32.59 -0.46
C SER A 30 16.88 32.43 1.04
N LEU A 31 17.49 31.44 1.69
CA LEU A 31 17.82 31.50 3.12
C LEU A 31 19.02 30.57 3.39
N GLY A 32 20.09 31.16 3.88
CA GLY A 32 21.36 30.49 4.22
C GLY A 32 21.24 29.53 5.41
N LEU A 33 22.03 28.46 5.36
CA LEU A 33 21.98 27.31 6.25
C LEU A 33 23.12 27.31 7.25
N ALA A 34 22.80 27.01 8.52
CA ALA A 34 23.75 26.48 9.48
C ALA A 34 23.51 24.98 9.63
N GLN A 35 24.58 24.19 9.52
CA GLN A 35 24.59 22.73 9.70
C GLN A 35 24.60 22.37 11.20
N ASP A 36 23.79 21.42 11.58
CA ASP A 36 24.00 20.65 12.82
C ASP A 36 23.87 19.14 12.51
N THR A 37 24.94 18.41 12.82
CA THR A 37 25.14 17.01 12.47
C THR A 37 24.96 16.13 13.70
N SER A 38 23.87 15.40 13.75
CA SER A 38 23.78 14.18 14.55
C SER A 38 23.24 13.03 13.68
N THR A 39 24.17 12.28 13.10
CA THR A 39 23.89 11.07 12.34
C THR A 39 23.58 9.92 13.27
N VAL A 40 22.33 9.52 13.37
CA VAL A 40 21.96 8.20 13.88
C VAL A 40 22.10 7.24 12.70
N LEU A 41 23.19 6.46 12.70
CA LEU A 41 23.36 5.35 11.76
C LEU A 41 22.34 4.26 12.10
N LEU A 42 21.26 4.21 11.32
CA LEU A 42 20.41 3.02 11.26
C LEU A 42 21.15 1.95 10.45
N PRO A 43 21.07 0.64 10.82
CA PRO A 43 21.67 -0.42 10.03
C PRO A 43 21.15 -0.32 8.58
N GLU A 44 22.06 -0.42 7.61
CA GLU A 44 21.75 -0.41 6.18
C GLU A 44 20.68 -1.47 5.89
N MET A 45 19.46 -1.03 5.68
CA MET A 45 18.46 -1.89 5.07
C MET A 45 18.88 -2.18 3.64
N ALA A 46 18.75 -3.42 3.24
CA ALA A 46 19.17 -3.94 1.97
C ALA A 46 18.91 -2.96 0.80
N VAL A 47 19.97 -2.66 0.08
CA VAL A 47 19.98 -1.80 -1.11
C VAL A 47 18.90 -2.31 -2.09
N GLY A 48 17.86 -1.55 -2.29
CA GLY A 48 16.80 -1.88 -3.26
C GLY A 48 15.36 -1.57 -2.82
N SER A 49 15.11 -1.20 -1.56
CA SER A 49 13.79 -0.75 -1.13
C SER A 49 13.73 0.77 -1.08
N SER A 50 12.86 1.39 -1.86
CA SER A 50 12.53 2.79 -1.68
C SER A 50 11.74 2.94 -0.37
N ARG A 51 12.14 3.88 0.49
CA ARG A 51 11.33 4.28 1.64
C ARG A 51 10.16 5.12 1.14
N VAL A 52 9.05 5.04 1.84
CA VAL A 52 7.89 5.90 1.58
C VAL A 52 8.28 7.37 1.73
N ALA A 53 7.75 8.17 0.85
CA ALA A 53 8.06 9.58 0.76
C ALA A 53 7.57 10.39 1.96
N ASN A 54 6.42 10.05 2.50
CA ASN A 54 5.78 10.85 3.56
C ASN A 54 5.47 10.00 4.79
N ASP A 55 6.38 10.03 5.76
CA ASP A 55 6.22 9.31 7.05
C ASP A 55 5.15 9.94 7.94
N GLU A 56 4.80 11.22 7.72
CA GLU A 56 3.87 11.99 8.54
C GLU A 56 2.84 12.72 7.66
N PRO A 57 1.84 12.02 7.12
CA PRO A 57 0.85 12.61 6.23
C PRO A 57 0.00 13.69 6.90
N GLY A 58 -0.48 14.64 6.09
CA GLY A 58 -1.28 15.78 6.52
C GLY A 58 -2.76 15.49 6.83
N GLY A 59 -3.21 14.23 6.66
CA GLY A 59 -4.64 13.89 6.74
C GLY A 59 -5.14 13.51 8.13
N THR A 60 -6.46 13.42 8.24
CA THR A 60 -7.20 13.18 9.48
C THR A 60 -7.00 11.77 10.03
N PHE A 61 -6.85 10.76 9.16
CA PHE A 61 -6.85 9.34 9.53
C PHE A 61 -5.44 8.77 9.64
N ALA A 62 -5.24 7.84 10.58
CA ALA A 62 -3.96 7.19 10.83
C ALA A 62 -4.10 5.66 10.80
N MET A 63 -4.00 5.10 9.62
CA MET A 63 -3.90 3.66 9.36
C MET A 63 -2.52 3.33 8.79
N PRO A 64 -2.04 2.09 8.82
CA PRO A 64 -0.78 1.72 8.16
C PRO A 64 -0.75 2.16 6.70
N ILE A 65 -1.88 2.07 6.01
CA ILE A 65 -2.04 2.48 4.61
C ILE A 65 -1.97 4.00 4.40
N THR A 66 -2.22 4.82 5.41
CA THR A 66 -2.28 6.28 5.27
C THR A 66 -0.93 6.86 4.82
N ALA A 67 0.18 6.25 5.24
CA ALA A 67 1.52 6.64 4.80
C ALA A 67 1.79 6.34 3.31
N LEU A 68 0.96 5.53 2.65
CA LEU A 68 1.06 5.21 1.23
C LEU A 68 0.28 6.18 0.35
N THR A 69 -0.66 6.92 0.92
CA THR A 69 -1.43 7.92 0.16
C THR A 69 -0.49 9.03 -0.32
N TYR A 70 -0.54 9.35 -1.61
CA TYR A 70 0.39 10.28 -2.29
C TYR A 70 1.86 9.82 -2.37
N GLU A 71 2.13 8.54 -2.07
CA GLU A 71 3.45 7.95 -2.38
C GLU A 71 3.67 7.95 -3.90
N PRO A 72 4.85 8.39 -4.41
CA PRO A 72 5.11 8.48 -5.85
C PRO A 72 4.81 7.21 -6.65
N PHE A 73 5.12 6.04 -6.10
CA PHE A 73 5.07 4.76 -6.83
C PHE A 73 3.88 3.89 -6.46
N VAL A 74 3.00 4.40 -5.60
CA VAL A 74 1.84 3.68 -5.08
C VAL A 74 0.57 4.48 -5.34
N ASP A 75 -0.40 3.89 -6.01
CA ASP A 75 -1.74 4.42 -6.19
C ASP A 75 -2.67 3.82 -5.13
N VAL A 76 -3.18 4.66 -4.23
CA VAL A 76 -4.16 4.27 -3.21
C VAL A 76 -5.53 4.76 -3.65
N GLN A 77 -6.42 3.83 -3.93
CA GLN A 77 -7.79 4.10 -4.38
C GLN A 77 -8.76 3.88 -3.22
N ALA A 78 -9.21 4.96 -2.60
CA ALA A 78 -10.07 4.89 -1.43
C ALA A 78 -11.55 4.89 -1.80
N ARG A 79 -12.32 4.04 -1.12
CA ARG A 79 -13.77 4.09 -1.04
C ARG A 79 -14.15 4.51 0.37
N ASN A 80 -14.68 5.69 0.55
CA ASN A 80 -14.73 6.36 1.84
C ASN A 80 -13.35 6.89 2.27
N LEU A 81 -13.30 7.72 3.29
CA LEU A 81 -12.04 8.16 3.87
C LEU A 81 -11.34 7.00 4.58
N ALA A 82 -10.07 7.10 4.79
CA ALA A 82 -9.06 6.11 5.11
C ALA A 82 -9.42 4.89 6.01
N GLU A 83 -10.46 4.96 6.82
CA GLU A 83 -10.89 3.86 7.69
C GLU A 83 -11.96 2.96 7.07
N GLY A 84 -12.46 3.30 5.88
CA GLY A 84 -13.32 2.45 5.05
C GLY A 84 -12.51 1.41 4.29
N GLN A 85 -12.68 1.38 2.98
CA GLN A 85 -11.96 0.50 2.07
C GLN A 85 -10.95 1.29 1.25
N ALA A 86 -9.74 0.77 1.11
CA ALA A 86 -8.74 1.34 0.23
C ALA A 86 -7.90 0.25 -0.43
N ASP A 87 -7.74 0.35 -1.73
CA ASP A 87 -6.96 -0.53 -2.56
C ASP A 87 -5.58 0.05 -2.82
N VAL A 88 -4.55 -0.77 -2.80
CA VAL A 88 -3.16 -0.38 -3.03
C VAL A 88 -2.66 -1.01 -4.31
N ALA A 89 -2.36 -0.19 -5.30
CA ALA A 89 -1.78 -0.62 -6.56
C ALA A 89 -0.34 -0.09 -6.70
N ILE A 90 0.59 -0.96 -7.06
CA ILE A 90 2.00 -0.62 -7.32
C ILE A 90 2.24 -0.71 -8.82
N ARG A 91 2.87 0.34 -9.41
CA ARG A 91 3.24 0.34 -10.84
C ARG A 91 2.09 -0.02 -11.77
N GLY A 92 0.89 0.50 -11.47
CA GLY A 92 -0.31 0.23 -12.24
C GLY A 92 -0.81 -1.21 -12.19
N GLY A 93 -0.37 -2.04 -11.25
CA GLY A 93 -0.98 -3.35 -11.00
C GLY A 93 -2.40 -3.23 -10.45
N THR A 94 -3.06 -4.36 -10.29
CA THR A 94 -4.30 -4.43 -9.50
C THR A 94 -3.95 -4.50 -8.01
N PHE A 95 -4.93 -4.21 -7.14
CA PHE A 95 -4.73 -4.38 -5.69
C PHE A 95 -4.43 -5.84 -5.31
N GLU A 96 -5.01 -6.80 -6.02
CA GLU A 96 -4.73 -8.24 -5.82
C GLU A 96 -3.27 -8.61 -6.13
N GLN A 97 -2.55 -7.80 -6.95
CA GLN A 97 -1.13 -7.99 -7.27
C GLN A 97 -0.17 -7.37 -6.25
N THR A 98 -0.70 -6.70 -5.21
CA THR A 98 0.12 -6.03 -4.20
C THR A 98 0.19 -6.87 -2.93
N GLY A 99 1.41 -7.21 -2.50
CA GLY A 99 1.67 -7.93 -1.26
C GLY A 99 1.78 -7.00 -0.06
N PHE A 100 1.59 -7.55 1.14
CA PHE A 100 1.82 -6.89 2.42
C PHE A 100 2.68 -7.77 3.32
N ARG A 101 3.73 -7.17 3.93
CA ARG A 101 4.68 -7.92 4.74
C ARG A 101 5.02 -7.18 6.03
N VAL A 102 5.14 -7.93 7.13
CA VAL A 102 5.71 -7.45 8.40
C VAL A 102 6.82 -8.40 8.82
N GLY A 103 8.07 -7.92 8.86
CA GLY A 103 9.23 -8.78 9.05
C GLY A 103 9.29 -9.88 7.98
N ALA A 104 9.46 -11.14 8.38
CA ALA A 104 9.46 -12.29 7.47
C ALA A 104 8.06 -12.76 7.04
N LEU A 105 6.98 -12.16 7.57
CA LEU A 105 5.61 -12.65 7.40
C LEU A 105 4.86 -11.91 6.31
N SER A 106 4.38 -12.62 5.29
CA SER A 106 3.48 -12.09 4.27
C SER A 106 2.03 -12.28 4.71
N LEU A 107 1.33 -11.17 4.99
CA LEU A 107 -0.09 -11.17 5.31
C LEU A 107 -0.92 -11.19 4.03
N TYR A 108 -2.10 -11.80 4.09
CA TYR A 108 -2.91 -12.06 2.91
C TYR A 108 -4.41 -12.13 3.24
N ASP A 109 -5.24 -11.67 2.31
CA ASP A 109 -6.68 -11.96 2.31
C ASP A 109 -7.03 -12.87 1.13
N PRO A 110 -7.45 -14.12 1.39
CA PRO A 110 -7.76 -15.08 0.34
C PRO A 110 -9.12 -14.84 -0.31
N GLN A 111 -10.02 -14.08 0.31
CA GLN A 111 -11.38 -13.88 -0.16
C GLN A 111 -11.43 -12.95 -1.37
N THR A 112 -11.02 -11.70 -1.19
CA THR A 112 -11.14 -10.63 -2.20
C THR A 112 -9.82 -10.00 -2.57
N GLY A 113 -8.79 -10.11 -1.72
CA GLY A 113 -7.55 -9.35 -1.82
C GLY A 113 -7.63 -7.93 -1.25
N HIS A 114 -8.80 -7.45 -0.84
CA HIS A 114 -8.98 -6.16 -0.18
C HIS A 114 -8.62 -6.26 1.31
N TYR A 115 -7.37 -6.06 1.70
CA TYR A 115 -6.98 -6.31 3.09
C TYR A 115 -6.05 -5.27 3.71
N PHE A 116 -5.54 -4.32 2.95
CA PHE A 116 -4.62 -3.32 3.47
C PHE A 116 -5.23 -2.45 4.57
N ALA A 117 -6.51 -2.08 4.43
CA ALA A 117 -7.27 -1.37 5.44
C ALA A 117 -7.82 -2.30 6.56
N GLU A 118 -7.56 -3.62 6.47
CA GLU A 118 -8.04 -4.65 7.40
C GLU A 118 -6.97 -5.14 8.37
N ILE A 119 -5.83 -4.47 8.44
CA ILE A 119 -4.69 -4.91 9.25
C ILE A 119 -4.76 -4.24 10.62
N PRO A 120 -5.05 -5.01 11.70
CA PRO A 120 -5.27 -4.47 13.03
C PRO A 120 -3.96 -4.16 13.77
N ILE A 121 -2.99 -3.54 13.08
CA ILE A 121 -1.71 -3.12 13.67
C ILE A 121 -1.71 -1.61 13.76
N ALA A 122 -1.41 -1.06 14.94
CA ALA A 122 -1.27 0.37 15.13
C ALA A 122 -0.07 0.91 14.32
N PRO A 123 -0.22 2.02 13.56
CA PRO A 123 0.89 2.60 12.78
C PRO A 123 2.12 2.91 13.63
N THR A 124 1.94 3.28 14.89
CA THR A 124 3.02 3.56 15.84
C THR A 124 3.90 2.36 16.18
N MET A 125 3.41 1.14 15.98
CA MET A 125 4.15 -0.11 16.21
C MET A 125 5.05 -0.48 15.03
N LEU A 126 4.82 0.10 13.85
CA LEU A 126 5.53 -0.20 12.61
C LEU A 126 6.53 0.91 12.25
N THR A 127 7.59 0.53 11.54
CA THR A 127 8.46 1.50 10.84
C THR A 127 7.71 2.12 9.66
N ALA A 128 8.27 3.16 9.05
CA ALA A 128 7.84 3.58 7.73
C ALA A 128 7.93 2.41 6.74
N PRO A 129 6.93 2.20 5.87
CA PRO A 129 6.95 1.11 4.91
C PRO A 129 8.02 1.29 3.84
N SER A 130 8.47 0.17 3.28
CA SER A 130 9.31 0.09 2.09
C SER A 130 8.51 -0.54 0.96
N ILE A 131 8.69 -0.06 -0.27
CA ILE A 131 8.05 -0.63 -1.45
C ILE A 131 9.07 -1.55 -2.16
N LEU A 132 8.78 -2.84 -2.17
CA LEU A 132 9.60 -3.84 -2.86
C LEU A 132 9.07 -4.01 -4.29
N THR A 133 9.94 -3.89 -5.29
CA THR A 133 9.62 -4.11 -6.71
C THR A 133 10.69 -4.98 -7.35
N GLY A 134 10.48 -5.42 -8.59
CA GLY A 134 11.45 -6.16 -9.39
C GLY A 134 12.06 -7.36 -8.65
N PHE A 135 13.38 -7.44 -8.63
CA PHE A 135 14.13 -8.52 -7.94
C PHE A 135 13.74 -8.66 -6.46
N SER A 136 13.63 -7.55 -5.74
CA SER A 136 13.32 -7.58 -4.30
C SER A 136 11.92 -8.13 -4.01
N ASN A 137 10.94 -7.80 -4.86
CA ASN A 137 9.59 -8.37 -4.77
C ASN A 137 9.59 -9.87 -5.13
N ALA A 138 10.27 -10.27 -6.19
CA ALA A 138 10.33 -11.68 -6.59
C ALA A 138 10.99 -12.56 -5.53
N LEU A 139 12.03 -12.06 -4.84
CA LEU A 139 12.69 -12.76 -3.75
C LEU A 139 11.78 -12.82 -2.50
N ARG A 140 11.27 -11.69 -2.02
CA ARG A 140 10.65 -11.52 -0.70
C ARG A 140 9.14 -11.49 -0.70
N GLY A 141 8.51 -10.98 -1.78
CA GLY A 141 7.06 -10.94 -1.93
C GLY A 141 6.50 -12.35 -2.10
N TRP A 142 5.26 -12.52 -1.67
CA TRP A 142 4.51 -13.75 -1.86
C TRP A 142 3.12 -13.38 -2.37
N ASN A 143 2.62 -14.11 -3.39
CA ASN A 143 1.35 -13.86 -4.06
C ASN A 143 1.18 -12.39 -4.51
N ALA A 144 2.27 -11.80 -5.01
CA ALA A 144 2.39 -10.38 -5.32
C ALA A 144 3.04 -10.19 -6.69
N GLY A 145 2.23 -9.87 -7.70
CA GLY A 145 2.67 -9.76 -9.10
C GLY A 145 3.51 -8.50 -9.36
N THR A 146 3.20 -7.38 -8.70
CA THR A 146 3.77 -6.07 -9.04
C THR A 146 4.70 -5.49 -7.98
N GLY A 147 4.40 -5.75 -6.72
CA GLY A 147 5.19 -5.23 -5.62
C GLY A 147 4.64 -5.61 -4.26
N THR A 148 5.43 -5.35 -3.23
CA THR A 148 5.07 -5.63 -1.83
C THR A 148 5.34 -4.42 -0.96
N VAL A 149 4.37 -4.04 -0.13
CA VAL A 149 4.54 -3.08 0.95
C VAL A 149 5.10 -3.81 2.17
N ALA A 150 6.31 -3.47 2.58
CA ALA A 150 7.03 -4.15 3.65
C ALA A 150 7.25 -3.23 4.85
N TYR A 151 6.92 -3.73 6.04
CA TYR A 151 7.13 -3.08 7.31
C TYR A 151 8.05 -3.89 8.19
N ALA A 152 8.73 -3.20 9.12
CA ALA A 152 9.41 -3.84 10.25
C ALA A 152 8.80 -3.36 11.57
N TRP A 153 9.03 -4.13 12.64
CA TRP A 153 8.62 -3.74 13.98
C TRP A 153 9.52 -2.62 14.52
N ARG A 154 8.90 -1.56 15.02
CA ARG A 154 9.62 -0.47 15.68
C ARG A 154 10.03 -0.91 17.09
N PRO A 155 11.24 -0.56 17.56
CA PRO A 155 11.61 -0.75 18.97
C PRO A 155 10.66 -0.01 19.89
N ILE A 156 10.16 -0.69 20.94
CA ILE A 156 9.25 -0.11 21.91
C ILE A 156 10.01 0.84 22.84
N ARG A 157 9.45 2.03 23.06
CA ARG A 157 9.98 3.05 23.99
C ARG A 157 8.96 3.31 25.08
N THR A 158 9.44 3.73 26.27
CA THR A 158 8.57 4.22 27.34
C THR A 158 8.04 5.59 26.94
N LEU A 159 6.86 5.62 26.39
CA LEU A 159 6.10 6.82 26.00
C LEU A 159 4.62 6.50 25.91
N GLY A 160 3.80 7.52 26.00
CA GLY A 160 2.37 7.39 25.79
C GLY A 160 1.81 8.59 25.05
N TYR A 161 0.65 8.43 24.46
CA TYR A 161 -0.16 9.55 24.00
C TYR A 161 -1.65 9.22 24.07
N ALA A 162 -2.44 10.27 24.22
CA ALA A 162 -3.87 10.26 23.99
C ALA A 162 -4.19 11.31 22.93
N ALA A 163 -5.07 10.98 22.00
CA ALA A 163 -5.52 11.89 20.97
C ALA A 163 -7.04 11.83 20.81
N VAL A 164 -7.63 12.99 20.59
CA VAL A 164 -9.05 13.14 20.24
C VAL A 164 -9.19 14.06 19.03
N GLY A 165 -10.24 13.85 18.25
CA GLY A 165 -10.52 14.70 17.09
C GLY A 165 -12.01 14.79 16.83
N ALA A 166 -12.42 15.88 16.21
CA ALA A 166 -13.77 16.11 15.76
C ALA A 166 -13.75 16.94 14.45
N GLY A 167 -14.78 16.83 13.64
CA GLY A 167 -14.85 17.55 12.37
C GLY A 167 -16.24 17.56 11.76
N GLU A 168 -16.29 17.94 10.50
CA GLU A 168 -17.52 17.92 9.70
C GLU A 168 -18.14 16.54 9.62
N PHE A 169 -19.38 16.43 9.24
CA PHE A 169 -20.14 15.18 9.09
C PHE A 169 -20.16 14.33 10.38
N SER A 170 -20.31 14.98 11.54
CA SER A 170 -20.31 14.34 12.87
C SER A 170 -19.06 13.50 13.15
N PHE A 171 -17.96 13.77 12.43
CA PHE A 171 -16.70 13.03 12.61
C PHE A 171 -16.20 13.17 14.05
N ARG A 172 -15.86 12.04 14.65
CA ARG A 172 -15.24 11.94 15.99
C ARG A 172 -14.21 10.81 15.99
N ARG A 173 -13.10 11.07 16.67
CA ARG A 173 -12.00 10.13 16.81
C ARG A 173 -11.45 10.16 18.23
N ALA A 174 -11.02 9.01 18.75
CA ALA A 174 -10.22 8.89 19.95
C ALA A 174 -9.16 7.81 19.74
N GLU A 175 -7.97 8.04 20.31
CA GLU A 175 -6.83 7.14 20.21
C GLU A 175 -6.03 7.21 21.52
N PHE A 176 -5.57 6.07 21.99
CA PHE A 176 -4.70 5.95 23.15
C PHE A 176 -3.59 4.94 22.84
N TYR A 177 -2.35 5.32 23.12
CA TYR A 177 -1.19 4.44 23.00
C TYR A 177 -0.34 4.52 24.24
N ARG A 178 0.17 3.39 24.69
CA ARG A 178 1.15 3.31 25.76
C ARG A 178 2.20 2.25 25.44
N GLY A 179 3.48 2.68 25.41
CA GLY A 179 4.65 1.83 25.42
C GLY A 179 5.33 1.89 26.77
N PHE A 180 5.85 0.77 27.21
CA PHE A 180 6.66 0.61 28.41
C PHE A 180 7.87 -0.27 28.08
N ARG A 181 9.06 0.20 28.42
CA ARG A 181 10.32 -0.54 28.33
C ARG A 181 10.90 -0.67 29.72
N ARG A 182 11.18 -1.89 30.14
CA ARG A 182 11.81 -2.17 31.43
C ARG A 182 13.27 -1.68 31.40
N GLU A 183 13.69 -0.95 32.41
CA GLU A 183 15.06 -0.44 32.51
C GLU A 183 16.08 -1.55 32.80
N THR A 184 15.72 -2.48 33.69
CA THR A 184 16.59 -3.61 34.05
C THR A 184 16.30 -4.81 33.14
N PRO A 185 17.31 -5.35 32.44
CA PRO A 185 17.15 -6.55 31.60
C PRO A 185 16.62 -7.74 32.40
N LEU A 186 15.80 -8.55 31.75
CA LEU A 186 15.32 -9.83 32.26
C LEU A 186 15.96 -10.94 31.40
N TRP A 187 16.66 -11.88 32.04
CA TRP A 187 17.42 -12.95 31.33
C TRP A 187 18.40 -12.40 30.28
N GLY A 188 19.05 -11.25 30.57
CA GLY A 188 19.97 -10.60 29.65
C GLY A 188 19.33 -9.86 28.47
N ARG A 189 17.98 -9.77 28.44
CA ARG A 189 17.22 -9.11 27.37
C ARG A 189 16.40 -7.93 27.89
N THR A 190 16.30 -6.90 27.09
CA THR A 190 15.34 -5.81 27.31
C THR A 190 13.94 -6.36 27.04
N VAL A 191 13.02 -6.19 27.98
CA VAL A 191 11.61 -6.51 27.83
C VAL A 191 10.81 -5.23 27.73
N ALA A 192 9.96 -5.15 26.73
CA ALA A 192 9.09 -4.02 26.49
C ALA A 192 7.70 -4.50 26.07
N ALA A 193 6.69 -3.68 26.33
CA ALA A 193 5.33 -3.94 25.88
C ALA A 193 4.66 -2.64 25.42
N ASP A 194 3.84 -2.71 24.40
CA ASP A 194 2.99 -1.60 23.97
C ASP A 194 1.57 -2.04 23.66
N ALA A 195 0.64 -1.11 23.83
CA ALA A 195 -0.76 -1.29 23.48
C ALA A 195 -1.33 0.00 22.89
N GLU A 196 -2.27 -0.16 21.97
CA GLU A 196 -3.03 0.91 21.36
C GLU A 196 -4.51 0.55 21.30
N TRP A 197 -5.35 1.56 21.49
CA TRP A 197 -6.76 1.53 21.19
C TRP A 197 -7.12 2.77 20.37
N ALA A 198 -7.86 2.58 19.28
CA ALA A 198 -8.34 3.65 18.43
C ALA A 198 -9.80 3.41 18.06
N THR A 199 -10.57 4.47 17.95
CA THR A 199 -11.95 4.44 17.45
C THR A 199 -12.27 5.70 16.66
N SER A 200 -13.11 5.55 15.63
CA SER A 200 -13.68 6.68 14.91
C SER A 200 -15.10 6.41 14.44
N ARG A 201 -15.83 7.47 14.14
CA ARG A 201 -17.13 7.43 13.47
C ARG A 201 -17.37 8.71 12.70
N SER A 202 -18.16 8.63 11.64
CA SER A 202 -18.66 9.77 10.86
C SER A 202 -19.97 9.39 10.19
N ASP A 203 -20.79 10.40 9.88
CA ASP A 203 -21.98 10.23 9.03
C ASP A 203 -21.60 10.18 7.54
N GLY A 204 -20.30 10.44 7.22
CA GLY A 204 -19.75 10.40 5.86
C GLY A 204 -19.89 11.69 5.09
N THR A 205 -18.98 11.90 4.14
CA THR A 205 -18.95 13.11 3.29
C THR A 205 -20.02 13.11 2.21
N ILE A 206 -20.68 11.99 1.99
CA ILE A 206 -21.83 11.83 1.08
C ILE A 206 -22.93 11.02 1.79
N PRO A 207 -24.19 11.10 1.34
CA PRO A 207 -25.27 10.29 1.89
C PRO A 207 -24.93 8.80 1.85
N PHE A 208 -25.20 8.07 2.95
CA PHE A 208 -24.90 6.65 3.14
C PHE A 208 -23.38 6.30 3.16
N GLY A 209 -22.51 7.31 3.31
CA GLY A 209 -21.08 7.14 3.43
C GLY A 209 -20.57 7.06 4.87
N ASP A 210 -21.42 6.67 5.80
CA ASP A 210 -21.10 6.59 7.22
C ASP A 210 -20.12 5.45 7.55
N HIS A 211 -19.35 5.66 8.62
CA HIS A 211 -18.48 4.61 9.15
C HIS A 211 -18.45 4.55 10.67
N ARG A 212 -18.10 3.38 11.18
CA ARG A 212 -17.69 3.13 12.56
C ARG A 212 -16.48 2.21 12.54
N PHE A 213 -15.47 2.59 13.29
CA PHE A 213 -14.19 1.89 13.34
C PHE A 213 -13.74 1.73 14.79
N SER A 214 -13.15 0.59 15.11
CA SER A 214 -12.47 0.32 16.38
C SER A 214 -11.31 -0.63 16.16
N ARG A 215 -10.15 -0.32 16.74
CA ARG A 215 -8.95 -1.16 16.72
C ARG A 215 -8.38 -1.26 18.12
N ALA A 216 -7.91 -2.44 18.47
CA ALA A 216 -7.08 -2.70 19.65
C ALA A 216 -5.88 -3.54 19.23
N SER A 217 -4.68 -3.09 19.59
CA SER A 217 -3.41 -3.74 19.28
C SER A 217 -2.58 -3.86 20.54
N ALA A 218 -1.92 -5.00 20.75
CA ALA A 218 -0.99 -5.20 21.87
C ALA A 218 0.22 -5.99 21.41
N ARG A 219 1.40 -5.64 21.93
CA ARG A 219 2.66 -6.30 21.60
C ARG A 219 3.58 -6.41 22.79
N VAL A 220 4.33 -7.53 22.85
CA VAL A 220 5.46 -7.71 23.76
C VAL A 220 6.71 -7.91 22.94
N GLN A 221 7.79 -7.23 23.32
CA GLN A 221 9.07 -7.26 22.63
C GLN A 221 10.19 -7.67 23.58
N PHE A 222 11.02 -8.63 23.13
CA PHE A 222 12.25 -9.04 23.77
C PHE A 222 13.40 -8.68 22.83
N SER A 223 14.38 -7.90 23.29
CA SER A 223 15.49 -7.48 22.43
C SER A 223 16.80 -7.44 23.17
N ASP A 224 17.89 -7.67 22.45
CA ASP A 224 19.27 -7.45 22.85
C ASP A 224 20.03 -6.78 21.68
N ALA A 225 21.37 -6.72 21.77
CA ALA A 225 22.19 -6.06 20.75
C ALA A 225 22.14 -6.76 19.38
N GLY A 226 21.81 -8.06 19.32
CA GLY A 226 21.83 -8.86 18.09
C GLY A 226 20.48 -9.50 17.77
N SER A 227 19.45 -9.35 18.60
CA SER A 227 18.17 -10.00 18.30
C SER A 227 16.94 -9.25 18.81
N GLN A 228 15.82 -9.47 18.14
CA GLN A 228 14.51 -8.95 18.51
C GLN A 228 13.42 -10.00 18.26
N THR A 229 12.56 -10.17 19.26
CA THR A 229 11.36 -11.03 19.18
C THR A 229 10.13 -10.19 19.49
N ASP A 230 9.15 -10.21 18.61
CA ASP A 230 7.88 -9.52 18.79
C ASP A 230 6.75 -10.55 18.84
N LEU A 231 5.91 -10.46 19.89
CA LEU A 231 4.67 -11.23 20.03
C LEU A 231 3.51 -10.22 19.98
N PHE A 232 2.64 -10.35 19.00
CA PHE A 232 1.58 -9.39 18.72
C PHE A 232 0.20 -10.04 18.69
N ALA A 233 -0.81 -9.30 19.17
CA ALA A 233 -2.22 -9.62 18.98
C ALA A 233 -2.99 -8.32 18.68
N GLY A 234 -3.89 -8.37 17.69
CA GLY A 234 -4.72 -7.25 17.29
C GLY A 234 -6.13 -7.67 16.90
N TYR A 235 -7.06 -6.75 17.15
CA TYR A 235 -8.45 -6.84 16.74
C TYR A 235 -8.89 -5.56 16.09
N GLN A 236 -9.63 -5.65 14.98
CA GLN A 236 -10.27 -4.53 14.32
C GLN A 236 -11.71 -4.89 13.99
N SER A 237 -12.61 -3.94 14.21
CA SER A 237 -13.99 -4.00 13.77
C SER A 237 -14.34 -2.72 13.07
N LYS A 238 -14.93 -2.82 11.88
CA LYS A 238 -15.41 -1.67 11.14
C LYS A 238 -16.70 -1.96 10.41
N PHE A 239 -17.55 -0.97 10.37
CA PHE A 239 -18.73 -0.88 9.51
C PHE A 239 -18.57 0.36 8.64
N PHE A 240 -18.84 0.25 7.36
CA PHE A 240 -18.92 1.40 6.47
C PHE A 240 -19.96 1.17 5.38
N GLY A 241 -20.63 2.26 4.99
CA GLY A 241 -21.49 2.31 3.84
C GLY A 241 -20.88 3.16 2.75
N TRP A 242 -21.18 2.85 1.49
CA TRP A 242 -20.84 3.70 0.36
C TRP A 242 -21.73 3.36 -0.84
N PRO A 243 -22.32 4.35 -1.54
CA PRO A 243 -23.02 4.06 -2.79
C PRO A 243 -22.08 3.46 -3.82
N ASN A 244 -22.51 2.38 -4.46
CA ASN A 244 -21.71 1.66 -5.47
C ASN A 244 -20.33 1.18 -4.96
N LEU A 245 -20.23 0.78 -3.71
CA LEU A 245 -18.98 0.36 -3.08
C LEU A 245 -18.19 -0.66 -3.93
N TYR A 246 -18.89 -1.66 -4.47
CA TYR A 246 -18.31 -2.72 -5.30
C TYR A 246 -19.04 -2.92 -6.63
N THR A 247 -20.22 -2.32 -6.84
CA THR A 247 -21.01 -2.51 -8.04
C THR A 247 -21.46 -1.18 -8.66
N PRO A 248 -21.55 -1.05 -9.99
CA PRO A 248 -21.98 0.19 -10.66
C PRO A 248 -23.51 0.28 -10.81
N PHE A 249 -24.31 -0.35 -9.94
CA PHE A 249 -25.74 -0.56 -10.15
C PHE A 249 -26.64 0.38 -9.34
N ASN A 250 -26.11 1.51 -8.88
CA ASN A 250 -26.81 2.49 -8.05
C ASN A 250 -27.35 1.91 -6.73
N SER A 251 -26.58 1.03 -6.13
CA SER A 251 -26.89 0.36 -4.87
C SER A 251 -26.32 1.11 -3.67
N LEU A 252 -27.00 0.98 -2.54
CA LEU A 252 -26.55 1.51 -1.24
C LEU A 252 -25.86 0.41 -0.46
N GLU A 253 -24.62 0.15 -0.85
CA GLU A 253 -23.86 -0.97 -0.32
C GLU A 253 -23.29 -0.65 1.07
N SER A 254 -23.12 -1.68 1.88
CA SER A 254 -22.43 -1.58 3.16
C SER A 254 -21.70 -2.87 3.48
N GLU A 255 -20.65 -2.72 4.30
CA GLU A 255 -19.80 -3.84 4.71
C GLU A 255 -19.50 -3.74 6.20
N ASN A 256 -19.49 -4.90 6.87
CA ASN A 256 -19.13 -5.04 8.28
C ASN A 256 -18.02 -6.07 8.40
N LEU A 257 -16.84 -5.63 8.79
CA LEU A 257 -15.62 -6.41 8.83
C LEU A 257 -15.11 -6.58 10.25
N GLN A 258 -14.65 -7.78 10.59
CA GLN A 258 -14.02 -8.08 11.88
C GLN A 258 -12.75 -8.89 11.64
N THR A 259 -11.60 -8.32 11.95
CA THR A 259 -10.30 -8.99 11.80
C THR A 259 -9.66 -9.25 13.16
N VAL A 260 -9.22 -10.49 13.37
CA VAL A 260 -8.30 -10.89 14.44
C VAL A 260 -6.98 -11.26 13.80
N LEU A 261 -5.87 -10.76 14.34
CA LEU A 261 -4.52 -11.11 13.93
C LEU A 261 -3.66 -11.40 15.17
N ALA A 262 -3.05 -12.56 15.20
CA ALA A 262 -1.99 -12.89 16.16
C ALA A 262 -0.74 -13.28 15.38
N LEU A 263 0.43 -12.76 15.77
CA LEU A 263 1.68 -13.12 15.12
C LEU A 263 2.86 -13.13 16.10
N ALA A 264 3.87 -13.90 15.75
CA ALA A 264 5.18 -13.93 16.39
C ALA A 264 6.26 -13.76 15.32
N ASN A 265 7.23 -12.90 15.55
CA ASN A 265 8.37 -12.67 14.68
C ASN A 265 9.65 -12.63 15.49
N HIS A 266 10.70 -13.29 15.02
CA HIS A 266 12.03 -13.27 15.62
C HIS A 266 13.07 -12.98 14.57
N ARG A 267 13.92 -11.99 14.82
CA ARG A 267 15.08 -11.64 14.00
C ARG A 267 16.35 -11.72 14.83
N ALA A 268 17.38 -12.36 14.28
CA ALA A 268 18.74 -12.39 14.82
C ALA A 268 19.72 -11.86 13.78
N ASP A 269 20.49 -10.84 14.13
CA ASP A 269 21.50 -10.20 13.30
C ASP A 269 22.89 -10.65 13.78
N TRP A 270 23.70 -11.15 12.83
CA TRP A 270 25.05 -11.70 13.13
C TRP A 270 26.19 -10.75 12.74
N GLY A 271 25.84 -9.51 12.37
CA GLY A 271 26.80 -8.52 11.86
C GLY A 271 27.11 -8.71 10.37
N GLY A 272 27.79 -7.74 9.77
CA GLY A 272 28.14 -7.77 8.34
C GLY A 272 26.94 -7.79 7.37
N GLY A 273 25.75 -7.54 7.86
CA GLY A 273 24.51 -7.65 7.10
C GLY A 273 23.90 -9.06 7.08
N ASP A 274 24.51 -10.03 7.76
CA ASP A 274 24.01 -11.40 7.91
C ASP A 274 22.91 -11.44 8.99
N PHE A 275 21.80 -12.11 8.69
CA PHE A 275 20.69 -12.27 9.63
C PHE A 275 19.84 -13.49 9.30
N VAL A 276 19.05 -13.89 10.27
CA VAL A 276 17.89 -14.76 10.09
C VAL A 276 16.67 -14.09 10.70
N GLU A 277 15.53 -14.19 10.01
CA GLU A 277 14.25 -13.73 10.51
C GLU A 277 13.19 -14.81 10.26
N VAL A 278 12.46 -15.20 11.31
CA VAL A 278 11.44 -16.24 11.24
C VAL A 278 10.18 -15.81 11.98
N GLY A 279 9.04 -16.33 11.57
CA GLY A 279 7.80 -16.03 12.26
C GLY A 279 6.63 -16.87 11.81
N GLY A 280 5.49 -16.67 12.48
CA GLY A 280 4.22 -17.27 12.13
C GLY A 280 3.07 -16.36 12.53
N TYR A 281 1.92 -16.54 11.89
CA TYR A 281 0.71 -15.79 12.20
C TYR A 281 -0.57 -16.60 12.02
N TYR A 282 -1.60 -16.14 12.71
CA TYR A 282 -2.99 -16.54 12.55
C TYR A 282 -3.80 -15.28 12.24
N ARG A 283 -4.63 -15.32 11.19
CA ARG A 283 -5.61 -14.28 10.86
C ARG A 283 -6.98 -14.92 10.69
N ARG A 284 -8.02 -14.28 11.27
CA ARG A 284 -9.41 -14.55 10.95
C ARG A 284 -10.07 -13.25 10.51
N ASN A 285 -10.74 -13.28 9.37
CA ASN A 285 -11.57 -12.17 8.92
C ASN A 285 -13.02 -12.64 8.76
N LYS A 286 -13.96 -11.87 9.30
CA LYS A 286 -15.38 -11.96 9.00
C LYS A 286 -15.76 -10.77 8.16
N ASP A 287 -16.53 -11.03 7.11
CA ASP A 287 -17.02 -10.06 6.17
C ASP A 287 -18.52 -10.30 5.94
N ASP A 288 -19.32 -9.30 6.31
CA ASP A 288 -20.77 -9.27 6.09
C ASP A 288 -21.07 -8.12 5.12
N TYR A 289 -21.26 -8.44 3.85
CA TYR A 289 -21.58 -7.49 2.79
C TYR A 289 -23.07 -7.46 2.51
N ALA A 290 -23.65 -6.24 2.41
CA ALA A 290 -25.03 -6.02 2.00
C ALA A 290 -25.08 -5.15 0.73
N PHE A 291 -25.68 -5.67 -0.34
CA PHE A 291 -25.86 -4.96 -1.61
C PHE A 291 -26.79 -3.76 -1.47
N ASN A 292 -27.82 -3.87 -0.63
CA ASN A 292 -28.70 -2.75 -0.31
C ASN A 292 -28.98 -2.74 1.21
N ARG A 293 -28.33 -1.83 1.91
CA ARG A 293 -28.47 -1.70 3.38
C ARG A 293 -29.87 -1.33 3.85
N LEU A 294 -30.71 -0.72 2.99
CA LEU A 294 -32.09 -0.36 3.32
C LEU A 294 -33.06 -1.52 3.10
N ALA A 295 -32.69 -2.51 2.32
CA ALA A 295 -33.48 -3.70 2.06
C ALA A 295 -32.59 -4.97 2.08
N PRO A 296 -31.98 -5.31 3.23
CA PRO A 296 -31.02 -6.40 3.30
C PRO A 296 -31.66 -7.78 3.01
N LEU A 297 -32.97 -7.94 3.21
CA LEU A 297 -33.72 -9.14 2.87
C LEU A 297 -34.39 -9.08 1.50
N GLY A 298 -33.92 -8.18 0.63
CA GLY A 298 -34.36 -8.08 -0.77
C GLY A 298 -33.90 -9.27 -1.64
N PRO A 299 -34.02 -9.13 -2.98
CA PRO A 299 -33.64 -10.22 -3.90
C PRO A 299 -32.18 -10.67 -3.80
N VAL A 300 -31.30 -9.77 -3.36
CA VAL A 300 -29.90 -10.08 -3.06
C VAL A 300 -29.73 -10.11 -1.54
N HIS A 301 -29.65 -11.32 -0.99
CA HIS A 301 -29.39 -11.50 0.45
C HIS A 301 -27.96 -11.07 0.79
N PRO A 302 -27.68 -10.68 2.06
CA PRO A 302 -26.33 -10.38 2.51
C PRO A 302 -25.39 -11.56 2.30
N PHE A 303 -24.20 -11.26 1.82
CA PHE A 303 -23.13 -12.25 1.71
C PHE A 303 -22.34 -12.28 3.02
N GLN A 304 -22.16 -13.48 3.56
CA GLN A 304 -21.43 -13.69 4.79
C GLN A 304 -20.24 -14.60 4.55
N HIS A 305 -19.07 -14.10 4.85
CA HIS A 305 -17.82 -14.80 4.67
C HIS A 305 -17.03 -14.87 5.98
N THR A 306 -16.31 -15.95 6.14
CA THR A 306 -15.26 -16.05 7.17
C THR A 306 -14.06 -16.73 6.53
N THR A 307 -12.91 -16.11 6.65
CA THR A 307 -11.63 -16.69 6.24
C THR A 307 -10.73 -16.88 7.43
N TRP A 308 -9.97 -17.97 7.40
CA TRP A 308 -8.89 -18.26 8.33
C TRP A 308 -7.61 -18.39 7.52
N VAL A 309 -6.53 -17.79 8.00
CA VAL A 309 -5.21 -17.87 7.37
C VAL A 309 -4.18 -18.19 8.44
N TYR A 310 -3.40 -19.22 8.19
CA TYR A 310 -2.25 -19.62 8.99
C TYR A 310 -1.02 -19.45 8.11
N GLY A 311 -0.07 -18.64 8.53
CA GLY A 311 1.12 -18.40 7.76
C GLY A 311 2.39 -18.54 8.58
N ALA A 312 3.45 -18.97 7.92
CA ALA A 312 4.80 -18.98 8.44
C ALA A 312 5.77 -18.39 7.39
N GLY A 313 6.80 -17.71 7.86
CA GLY A 313 7.83 -17.11 7.01
C GLY A 313 9.22 -17.25 7.60
N ALA A 314 10.20 -17.37 6.74
CA ALA A 314 11.62 -17.33 7.10
C ALA A 314 12.39 -16.53 6.05
N GLU A 315 13.33 -15.71 6.49
CA GLU A 315 14.28 -15.00 5.65
C GLU A 315 15.67 -15.18 6.23
N LEU A 316 16.63 -15.53 5.38
CA LEU A 316 18.04 -15.71 5.73
C LEU A 316 18.90 -14.90 4.78
N ARG A 317 19.86 -14.17 5.32
CA ARG A 317 21.04 -13.71 4.59
C ARG A 317 22.28 -14.21 5.31
N LYS A 318 23.14 -14.95 4.60
CA LYS A 318 24.38 -15.50 5.16
C LYS A 318 25.51 -15.39 4.16
N THR A 319 26.57 -14.71 4.56
CA THR A 319 27.82 -14.63 3.79
C THR A 319 28.71 -15.82 4.07
N ALA A 320 29.13 -16.49 3.00
CA ALA A 320 30.08 -17.59 3.01
C ALA A 320 31.16 -17.34 1.95
N GLY A 321 32.38 -17.02 2.38
CA GLY A 321 33.41 -16.53 1.49
C GLY A 321 33.05 -15.25 0.79
N GLU A 322 33.06 -15.24 -0.54
CA GLU A 322 32.72 -14.06 -1.36
C GLU A 322 31.24 -14.01 -1.79
N ILE A 323 30.43 -14.99 -1.37
CA ILE A 323 29.01 -15.10 -1.77
C ILE A 323 28.13 -14.89 -0.56
N ALA A 324 27.19 -13.96 -0.65
CA ALA A 324 26.08 -13.82 0.28
C ALA A 324 24.87 -14.60 -0.25
N TRP A 325 24.38 -15.55 0.51
CA TRP A 325 23.19 -16.33 0.20
C TRP A 325 21.97 -15.67 0.78
N ASN A 326 21.02 -15.36 -0.07
CA ASN A 326 19.69 -14.84 0.31
C ASN A 326 18.69 -15.97 0.10
N ALA A 327 17.92 -16.31 1.13
CA ALA A 327 16.88 -17.33 1.06
C ALA A 327 15.61 -16.83 1.75
N VAL A 328 14.45 -17.06 1.14
CA VAL A 328 13.14 -16.72 1.68
C VAL A 328 12.21 -17.91 1.52
N ALA A 329 11.58 -18.33 2.60
CA ALA A 329 10.54 -19.35 2.59
C ALA A 329 9.23 -18.78 3.15
N THR A 330 8.12 -19.15 2.54
CA THR A 330 6.75 -18.78 2.99
C THR A 330 5.85 -20.00 2.85
N ALA A 331 5.13 -20.33 3.90
CA ALA A 331 4.09 -21.36 3.89
C ALA A 331 2.78 -20.75 4.40
N VAL A 332 1.69 -20.92 3.66
CA VAL A 332 0.38 -20.39 4.03
C VAL A 332 -0.68 -21.46 3.81
N SER A 333 -1.59 -21.60 4.77
CA SER A 333 -2.83 -22.35 4.62
C SER A 333 -4.00 -21.39 4.82
N ASP A 334 -4.95 -21.37 3.90
CA ASP A 334 -6.16 -20.56 4.00
C ASP A 334 -7.42 -21.42 3.87
N GLU A 335 -8.49 -21.00 4.55
CA GLU A 335 -9.79 -21.66 4.56
C GLU A 335 -10.91 -20.61 4.41
N LEU A 336 -11.97 -20.97 3.66
CA LEU A 336 -13.15 -20.14 3.44
C LEU A 336 -14.44 -20.86 3.87
N LYS A 337 -15.25 -20.16 4.68
CA LYS A 337 -16.67 -20.44 4.85
C LYS A 337 -17.50 -19.27 4.31
N SER A 338 -18.44 -19.53 3.43
CA SER A 338 -19.21 -18.50 2.73
C SER A 338 -20.63 -18.94 2.40
N THR A 339 -21.55 -17.98 2.40
CA THR A 339 -22.95 -18.18 1.96
C THR A 339 -23.12 -18.02 0.44
N SER A 340 -22.19 -17.35 -0.26
CA SER A 340 -22.29 -17.05 -1.69
C SER A 340 -21.14 -17.59 -2.54
N LEU A 341 -19.93 -17.72 -1.99
CA LEU A 341 -18.76 -18.23 -2.72
C LEU A 341 -18.75 -19.78 -2.66
N THR A 342 -19.73 -20.39 -3.35
CA THR A 342 -20.00 -21.83 -3.23
C THR A 342 -19.76 -22.62 -4.51
N ALA A 343 -19.47 -21.96 -5.63
CA ALA A 343 -19.37 -22.61 -6.95
C ALA A 343 -18.02 -23.33 -7.20
N GLY A 344 -16.93 -22.85 -6.60
CA GLY A 344 -15.60 -23.45 -6.81
C GLY A 344 -15.38 -24.72 -5.96
N ALA A 345 -14.46 -25.57 -6.39
CA ALA A 345 -14.13 -26.84 -5.75
C ALA A 345 -13.29 -26.67 -4.49
N PHE A 346 -12.46 -25.63 -4.42
CA PHE A 346 -11.52 -25.43 -3.30
C PHE A 346 -12.12 -24.51 -2.25
N ARG A 347 -12.05 -24.94 -0.97
CA ARG A 347 -12.38 -24.16 0.23
C ARG A 347 -11.18 -24.01 1.15
N GLU A 348 -10.18 -24.82 0.97
CA GLU A 348 -8.88 -24.82 1.65
C GLU A 348 -7.79 -24.87 0.61
N ARG A 349 -6.82 -23.96 0.76
CA ARG A 349 -5.62 -23.95 -0.10
C ARG A 349 -4.38 -23.98 0.77
N LYS A 350 -3.36 -24.63 0.25
CA LYS A 350 -2.02 -24.72 0.84
C LYS A 350 -1.04 -24.15 -0.17
N HIS A 351 -0.21 -23.24 0.29
CA HIS A 351 0.77 -22.55 -0.53
C HIS A 351 2.14 -22.72 0.09
N PHE A 352 3.11 -22.90 -0.76
CA PHE A 352 4.53 -22.91 -0.37
C PHE A 352 5.34 -22.10 -1.38
N LYS A 353 6.26 -21.28 -0.89
CA LYS A 353 7.27 -20.60 -1.69
C LYS A 353 8.63 -20.81 -1.07
N LEU A 354 9.64 -21.07 -1.90
CA LEU A 354 11.04 -21.03 -1.56
C LEU A 354 11.79 -20.26 -2.62
N ALA A 355 12.45 -19.17 -2.24
CA ALA A 355 13.31 -18.40 -3.14
C ALA A 355 14.74 -18.40 -2.60
N VAL A 356 15.71 -18.65 -3.49
CA VAL A 356 17.14 -18.63 -3.15
C VAL A 356 17.87 -17.81 -4.21
N ALA A 357 18.69 -16.87 -3.75
CA ALA A 357 19.46 -15.99 -4.62
C ALA A 357 20.86 -15.70 -4.03
N PRO A 358 21.92 -16.37 -4.53
CA PRO A 358 23.29 -15.96 -4.28
C PRO A 358 23.57 -14.56 -4.81
N GLU A 359 24.41 -13.83 -4.08
CA GLU A 359 24.86 -12.49 -4.37
C GLU A 359 26.37 -12.44 -4.28
N ARG A 360 27.04 -11.89 -5.31
CA ARG A 360 28.48 -11.62 -5.28
C ARG A 360 28.74 -10.16 -5.64
N THR A 361 29.63 -9.53 -4.87
CA THR A 361 30.05 -8.15 -5.09
C THR A 361 31.56 -8.12 -5.37
N TRP A 362 31.93 -7.50 -6.49
CA TRP A 362 33.31 -7.22 -6.86
C TRP A 362 33.63 -5.75 -6.65
N THR A 363 34.75 -5.46 -6.01
CA THR A 363 35.31 -4.12 -5.92
C THR A 363 36.09 -3.85 -7.20
N LEU A 364 35.56 -3.01 -8.09
CA LEU A 364 36.21 -2.63 -9.35
C LEU A 364 37.25 -1.53 -9.16
N SER A 365 37.00 -0.65 -8.17
CA SER A 365 37.92 0.40 -7.73
C SER A 365 37.52 0.83 -6.32
N GLU A 366 38.29 1.73 -5.69
CA GLU A 366 37.91 2.31 -4.38
C GLU A 366 36.51 2.96 -4.39
N ALA A 367 36.07 3.50 -5.52
CA ALA A 367 34.81 4.20 -5.67
C ALA A 367 33.68 3.34 -6.31
N ARG A 368 33.96 2.14 -6.84
CA ARG A 368 32.99 1.39 -7.65
C ARG A 368 32.91 -0.08 -7.23
N ARG A 369 31.67 -0.57 -7.08
CA ARG A 369 31.36 -1.96 -6.82
C ARG A 369 30.36 -2.47 -7.84
N LEU A 370 30.60 -3.68 -8.37
CA LEU A 370 29.65 -4.43 -9.21
C LEU A 370 29.05 -5.55 -8.37
N THR A 371 27.74 -5.59 -8.27
CA THR A 371 26.99 -6.64 -7.58
C THR A 371 26.16 -7.42 -8.59
N LEU A 372 26.27 -8.73 -8.57
CA LEU A 372 25.41 -9.66 -9.30
C LEU A 372 24.61 -10.48 -8.28
N LYS A 373 23.29 -10.51 -8.48
CA LYS A 373 22.37 -11.40 -7.78
C LYS A 373 21.63 -12.22 -8.81
N GLY A 374 21.49 -13.50 -8.58
CA GLY A 374 20.73 -14.36 -9.49
C GLY A 374 20.16 -15.53 -8.71
N GLY A 375 18.96 -15.97 -9.06
CA GLY A 375 18.34 -17.04 -8.31
C GLY A 375 17.04 -17.55 -8.93
N LEU A 376 16.37 -18.40 -8.17
CA LEU A 376 15.09 -19.01 -8.51
C LEU A 376 14.14 -18.92 -7.33
N ALA A 377 12.87 -18.69 -7.62
CA ALA A 377 11.77 -18.91 -6.69
C ALA A 377 10.94 -20.12 -7.18
N PHE A 378 10.63 -21.02 -6.28
CA PHE A 378 9.72 -22.14 -6.46
C PHE A 378 8.44 -21.83 -5.68
N ASP A 379 7.30 -21.86 -6.37
CA ASP A 379 5.96 -21.69 -5.79
C ASP A 379 5.15 -22.94 -6.04
N ASP A 380 4.47 -23.47 -5.01
CA ASP A 380 3.59 -24.63 -5.10
C ASP A 380 2.25 -24.38 -4.39
N THR A 381 1.17 -24.85 -4.99
CA THR A 381 -0.16 -24.85 -4.36
C THR A 381 -0.92 -26.13 -4.68
N ASN A 382 -1.75 -26.58 -3.73
CA ASN A 382 -2.61 -27.75 -3.96
C ASN A 382 -3.69 -27.51 -5.02
N ARG A 383 -3.88 -26.25 -5.48
CA ARG A 383 -4.82 -25.90 -6.54
C ARG A 383 -4.15 -25.83 -7.93
N ASP A 384 -3.06 -25.07 -8.02
CA ASP A 384 -2.47 -24.67 -9.32
C ASP A 384 -1.15 -25.42 -9.61
N GLY A 385 -0.76 -26.36 -8.73
CA GLY A 385 0.51 -27.08 -8.83
C GLY A 385 1.73 -26.18 -8.62
N SER A 386 2.86 -26.56 -9.25
CA SER A 386 4.14 -25.92 -9.04
C SER A 386 4.50 -24.94 -10.16
N ALA A 387 5.32 -23.92 -9.84
CA ALA A 387 5.92 -23.00 -10.80
C ALA A 387 7.33 -22.62 -10.37
N VAL A 388 8.21 -22.35 -11.35
CA VAL A 388 9.57 -21.85 -11.14
C VAL A 388 9.69 -20.47 -11.78
N SER A 389 10.27 -19.54 -11.02
CA SER A 389 10.40 -18.15 -11.39
C SER A 389 11.84 -17.68 -11.27
N PRO A 390 12.54 -17.38 -12.37
CA PRO A 390 13.88 -16.83 -12.35
C PRO A 390 13.88 -15.37 -11.91
N LEU A 391 14.94 -14.94 -11.23
CA LEU A 391 15.20 -13.58 -10.85
C LEU A 391 16.69 -13.25 -10.95
N VAL A 392 17.01 -12.05 -11.46
CA VAL A 392 18.37 -11.57 -11.61
C VAL A 392 18.44 -10.07 -11.39
N GLU A 393 19.52 -9.60 -10.78
CA GLU A 393 19.83 -8.17 -10.67
C GLU A 393 21.35 -7.97 -10.88
N ILE A 394 21.72 -7.00 -11.71
CA ILE A 394 23.07 -6.52 -11.88
C ILE A 394 23.09 -5.06 -11.48
N ALA A 395 23.94 -4.69 -10.52
CA ALA A 395 24.01 -3.33 -10.02
C ALA A 395 25.46 -2.82 -9.98
N LEU A 396 25.68 -1.64 -10.53
CA LEU A 396 26.91 -0.87 -10.38
C LEU A 396 26.66 0.22 -9.32
N SER A 397 27.45 0.21 -8.24
CA SER A 397 27.27 1.13 -7.12
C SER A 397 28.50 1.98 -6.88
N ARG A 398 28.29 3.19 -6.37
CA ARG A 398 29.31 4.13 -5.88
C ARG A 398 29.00 4.50 -4.43
N PRO A 399 29.33 3.64 -3.45
CA PRO A 399 28.89 3.81 -2.04
C PRO A 399 29.35 5.12 -1.39
N THR A 400 30.50 5.66 -1.82
CA THR A 400 31.10 6.89 -1.28
C THR A 400 30.81 8.14 -2.08
N ALA A 401 29.92 8.06 -3.12
CA ALA A 401 29.60 9.21 -3.94
C ALA A 401 28.74 10.21 -3.15
N ALA A 402 29.34 11.32 -2.73
CA ALA A 402 28.61 12.43 -2.13
C ALA A 402 27.70 13.15 -3.13
N MET A 403 28.01 13.05 -4.44
CA MET A 403 27.28 13.72 -5.52
C MET A 403 27.32 12.90 -6.82
N GLY A 404 26.22 12.96 -7.55
CA GLY A 404 26.01 12.22 -8.80
C GLY A 404 25.30 10.89 -8.57
N TRP A 405 25.38 9.98 -9.54
CA TRP A 405 24.76 8.67 -9.39
C TRP A 405 25.44 7.82 -8.31
N SER A 406 24.65 7.14 -7.49
CA SER A 406 25.12 6.25 -6.44
C SER A 406 24.90 4.77 -6.79
N ARG A 407 23.86 4.47 -7.60
CA ARG A 407 23.56 3.10 -8.07
C ARG A 407 22.89 3.16 -9.44
N LEU A 408 23.34 2.28 -10.34
CA LEU A 408 22.68 1.94 -11.60
C LEU A 408 22.40 0.44 -11.57
N TYR A 409 21.21 -0.01 -12.01
CA TYR A 409 20.89 -1.42 -11.99
C TYR A 409 19.99 -1.82 -13.15
N PHE A 410 20.13 -3.09 -13.52
CA PHE A 410 19.22 -3.84 -14.36
C PHE A 410 18.65 -4.98 -13.55
N SER A 411 17.36 -5.25 -13.67
CA SER A 411 16.75 -6.45 -13.09
C SER A 411 15.78 -7.13 -14.04
N TYR A 412 15.74 -8.44 -13.98
CA TYR A 412 14.67 -9.27 -14.51
C TYR A 412 14.09 -10.10 -13.37
N ALA A 413 12.77 -10.16 -13.29
CA ALA A 413 12.10 -10.92 -12.25
C ALA A 413 10.79 -11.51 -12.77
N LYS A 414 10.55 -12.79 -12.49
CA LYS A 414 9.26 -13.43 -12.64
C LYS A 414 8.63 -13.68 -11.28
N THR A 415 7.33 -13.49 -11.16
CA THR A 415 6.52 -13.77 -9.98
C THR A 415 5.26 -14.52 -10.38
N THR A 416 4.67 -15.27 -9.45
CA THR A 416 3.38 -15.94 -9.67
C THR A 416 2.39 -15.59 -8.56
N GLN A 417 1.11 -15.79 -8.88
CA GLN A 417 0.01 -15.45 -7.98
C GLN A 417 -1.19 -16.36 -8.25
N THR A 418 -1.94 -16.71 -7.21
CA THR A 418 -3.22 -17.42 -7.29
C THR A 418 -4.38 -16.43 -7.21
N ALA A 419 -5.48 -16.74 -7.91
CA ALA A 419 -6.69 -15.93 -7.86
C ALA A 419 -7.39 -16.01 -6.49
N THR A 420 -8.15 -14.98 -6.14
CA THR A 420 -8.94 -14.91 -4.91
C THR A 420 -10.13 -15.87 -4.92
N TYR A 421 -10.66 -16.20 -3.75
CA TYR A 421 -11.87 -17.03 -3.66
C TYR A 421 -13.07 -16.37 -4.35
N THR A 422 -13.20 -15.05 -4.30
CA THR A 422 -14.30 -14.36 -4.98
C THR A 422 -14.24 -14.59 -6.49
N ALA A 423 -13.05 -14.50 -7.08
CA ALA A 423 -12.87 -14.75 -8.51
C ALA A 423 -13.12 -16.21 -8.91
N LEU A 424 -12.77 -17.17 -8.04
CA LEU A 424 -12.86 -18.60 -8.30
C LEU A 424 -14.20 -19.23 -7.94
N ASN A 425 -14.83 -18.78 -6.86
CA ASN A 425 -15.92 -19.49 -6.20
C ASN A 425 -17.27 -18.76 -6.30
N SER A 426 -17.35 -17.58 -6.89
CA SER A 426 -18.62 -16.96 -7.29
C SER A 426 -19.25 -17.76 -8.43
N ALA A 427 -20.58 -17.80 -8.48
CA ALA A 427 -21.30 -18.50 -9.53
C ALA A 427 -21.03 -17.87 -10.91
N ALA A 428 -20.63 -18.65 -11.90
CA ALA A 428 -20.24 -18.16 -13.21
C ALA A 428 -21.39 -17.53 -14.02
N GLY A 429 -22.62 -18.04 -13.86
CA GLY A 429 -23.79 -17.68 -14.66
C GLY A 429 -24.79 -16.75 -13.98
N SER A 430 -24.64 -16.45 -12.70
CA SER A 430 -25.65 -15.72 -11.91
C SER A 430 -25.03 -14.86 -10.82
N GLY A 431 -25.83 -13.95 -10.26
CA GLY A 431 -25.41 -13.05 -9.17
C GLY A 431 -24.71 -11.79 -9.65
N LEU A 432 -24.32 -10.94 -8.68
CA LEU A 432 -23.65 -9.66 -8.91
C LEU A 432 -22.17 -9.82 -9.27
N PHE A 433 -21.55 -10.87 -8.72
CA PHE A 433 -20.15 -11.25 -8.97
C PHE A 433 -20.14 -12.59 -9.65
N ARG A 434 -19.67 -12.63 -10.89
CA ARG A 434 -19.55 -13.87 -11.68
C ARG A 434 -18.10 -14.31 -11.69
N GLY A 435 -17.84 -15.42 -11.02
CA GLY A 435 -16.52 -16.01 -10.93
C GLY A 435 -16.21 -16.92 -12.13
N ASN A 436 -14.97 -17.38 -12.17
CA ASN A 436 -14.50 -18.37 -13.12
C ASN A 436 -13.63 -19.42 -12.43
N PRO A 437 -14.16 -20.62 -12.14
CA PRO A 437 -13.39 -21.69 -11.50
C PRO A 437 -12.17 -22.17 -12.31
N SER A 438 -12.14 -21.89 -13.63
CA SER A 438 -11.09 -22.30 -14.56
C SER A 438 -9.93 -21.30 -14.65
N LEU A 439 -9.93 -20.22 -13.84
CA LEU A 439 -8.81 -19.30 -13.80
C LEU A 439 -7.55 -20.02 -13.30
N ASP A 440 -6.50 -19.93 -14.08
CA ASP A 440 -5.20 -20.54 -13.76
C ASP A 440 -4.32 -19.64 -12.90
N ARG A 441 -3.14 -20.15 -12.52
CA ARG A 441 -2.05 -19.38 -11.93
C ARG A 441 -1.69 -18.20 -12.83
N GLN A 442 -1.66 -17.02 -12.27
CA GLN A 442 -1.20 -15.80 -12.93
C GLN A 442 0.33 -15.71 -12.85
N ALA A 443 0.95 -15.08 -13.82
CA ALA A 443 2.38 -14.80 -13.80
C ALA A 443 2.64 -13.35 -14.23
N ALA A 444 3.65 -12.72 -13.62
CA ALA A 444 4.14 -11.41 -14.02
C ALA A 444 5.65 -11.49 -14.26
N GLN A 445 6.10 -10.97 -15.41
CA GLN A 445 7.51 -10.87 -15.78
C GLN A 445 7.87 -9.41 -15.93
N THR A 446 8.89 -8.95 -15.21
CA THR A 446 9.30 -7.54 -15.22
C THR A 446 10.76 -7.42 -15.60
N ILE A 447 11.05 -6.54 -16.57
CA ILE A 447 12.39 -6.05 -16.88
C ILE A 447 12.46 -4.60 -16.42
N GLU A 448 13.54 -4.22 -15.76
CA GLU A 448 13.68 -2.89 -15.18
C GLU A 448 15.11 -2.38 -15.31
N LEU A 449 15.25 -1.10 -15.66
CA LEU A 449 16.49 -0.32 -15.57
C LEU A 449 16.23 0.82 -14.58
N GLY A 450 17.09 0.96 -13.57
CA GLY A 450 16.91 1.99 -12.57
C GLY A 450 18.22 2.66 -12.15
N ALA A 451 18.05 3.84 -11.56
CA ALA A 451 19.14 4.67 -11.09
C ALA A 451 18.79 5.38 -9.78
N ASN A 452 19.77 5.46 -8.87
CA ASN A 452 19.73 6.33 -7.71
C ASN A 452 20.83 7.37 -7.82
N ALA A 453 20.55 8.59 -7.38
CA ALA A 453 21.53 9.66 -7.37
C ALA A 453 21.34 10.57 -6.14
N THR A 454 22.43 11.26 -5.78
CA THR A 454 22.42 12.28 -4.74
C THR A 454 23.04 13.56 -5.32
N TRP A 455 22.40 14.71 -5.07
CA TRP A 455 22.84 15.97 -5.60
C TRP A 455 22.42 17.13 -4.68
N HIS A 456 23.40 17.86 -4.13
CA HIS A 456 23.18 19.01 -3.23
C HIS A 456 22.14 18.78 -2.12
N GLY A 457 22.19 17.59 -1.47
CA GLY A 457 21.25 17.19 -0.42
C GLY A 457 19.89 16.70 -0.92
N TRP A 458 19.68 16.62 -2.23
CA TRP A 458 18.59 15.88 -2.84
C TRP A 458 18.99 14.42 -3.06
N THR A 459 18.12 13.52 -2.76
CA THR A 459 18.18 12.12 -3.19
C THR A 459 17.16 11.89 -4.28
N SER A 460 17.52 11.15 -5.31
CA SER A 460 16.63 10.83 -6.42
C SER A 460 16.70 9.36 -6.75
N THR A 461 15.56 8.84 -7.20
CA THR A 461 15.42 7.50 -7.77
C THR A 461 14.62 7.61 -9.05
N ALA A 462 14.99 6.83 -10.06
CA ALA A 462 14.25 6.73 -11.30
C ALA A 462 14.34 5.31 -11.83
N ALA A 463 13.28 4.84 -12.50
CA ALA A 463 13.25 3.57 -13.19
C ALA A 463 12.40 3.63 -14.45
N VAL A 464 12.78 2.81 -15.44
CA VAL A 464 11.98 2.46 -16.61
C VAL A 464 11.76 0.96 -16.54
N PHE A 465 10.54 0.51 -16.72
CA PHE A 465 10.21 -0.90 -16.67
C PHE A 465 9.21 -1.31 -17.75
N PHE A 466 9.32 -2.57 -18.13
CA PHE A 466 8.31 -3.28 -18.90
C PHE A 466 7.86 -4.50 -18.08
N ARG A 467 6.56 -4.68 -17.95
CA ARG A 467 5.94 -5.84 -17.31
C ARG A 467 4.94 -6.50 -18.25
N GLN A 468 5.04 -7.82 -18.36
CA GLN A 468 4.06 -8.68 -18.99
C GLN A 468 3.36 -9.50 -17.89
N ASP A 469 2.06 -9.29 -17.75
CA ASP A 469 1.18 -10.10 -16.92
C ASP A 469 0.45 -11.11 -17.80
N ASP A 470 0.61 -12.39 -17.50
CA ASP A 470 -0.06 -13.50 -18.20
C ASP A 470 -1.22 -14.00 -17.32
N ARG A 471 -2.41 -14.10 -17.90
CA ARG A 471 -3.62 -14.59 -17.25
C ARG A 471 -3.99 -13.82 -15.97
N LEU A 472 -3.69 -12.52 -15.94
CA LEU A 472 -4.07 -11.65 -14.82
C LEU A 472 -5.60 -11.68 -14.65
N VAL A 473 -6.08 -11.82 -13.42
CA VAL A 473 -7.50 -11.72 -13.13
C VAL A 473 -7.92 -10.25 -13.10
N ASP A 474 -8.90 -9.90 -13.92
CA ASP A 474 -9.54 -8.59 -13.90
C ASP A 474 -11.06 -8.73 -13.74
N TRP A 475 -11.63 -7.80 -12.96
CA TRP A 475 -13.07 -7.67 -12.83
C TRP A 475 -13.59 -6.73 -13.89
N THR A 476 -14.45 -7.23 -14.76
CA THR A 476 -14.90 -6.53 -15.95
C THR A 476 -16.41 -6.30 -15.94
N PHE A 477 -16.82 -5.31 -16.72
CA PHE A 477 -18.23 -4.97 -16.96
C PHE A 477 -18.56 -5.20 -18.43
N ARG A 478 -19.79 -5.71 -18.67
CA ARG A 478 -20.40 -5.82 -20.00
C ARG A 478 -21.73 -5.09 -19.99
N LYS A 479 -21.96 -4.24 -20.99
CA LYS A 479 -23.21 -3.49 -21.16
C LYS A 479 -24.41 -4.45 -21.29
N GLY A 480 -25.47 -4.18 -20.57
CA GLY A 480 -26.67 -5.03 -20.52
C GLY A 480 -26.55 -6.22 -19.54
N VAL A 481 -25.45 -6.37 -18.83
CA VAL A 481 -25.26 -7.41 -17.81
C VAL A 481 -25.12 -6.78 -16.44
N THR A 482 -26.06 -7.08 -15.54
CA THR A 482 -26.02 -6.60 -14.14
C THR A 482 -25.13 -7.48 -13.29
N ALA A 483 -23.86 -7.57 -13.65
CA ALA A 483 -22.83 -8.31 -12.91
C ALA A 483 -21.44 -7.76 -13.21
N ARG A 484 -20.50 -8.02 -12.30
CA ARG A 484 -19.05 -7.97 -12.55
C ARG A 484 -18.58 -9.39 -12.84
N THR A 485 -17.73 -9.57 -13.85
CA THR A 485 -17.22 -10.89 -14.25
C THR A 485 -15.71 -10.95 -14.09
N ALA A 486 -15.22 -12.02 -13.45
CA ALA A 486 -13.78 -12.30 -13.37
C ALA A 486 -13.31 -12.89 -14.70
N ASN A 487 -12.49 -12.16 -15.44
CA ASN A 487 -11.88 -12.58 -16.70
C ASN A 487 -10.36 -12.61 -16.58
N ALA A 488 -9.73 -13.54 -17.27
CA ALA A 488 -8.29 -13.50 -17.47
C ALA A 488 -7.95 -12.45 -18.55
N VAL A 489 -6.85 -11.73 -18.37
CA VAL A 489 -6.31 -10.77 -19.32
C VAL A 489 -4.80 -10.94 -19.42
N ASP A 490 -4.27 -10.91 -20.62
CA ASP A 490 -2.84 -10.74 -20.87
C ASP A 490 -2.56 -9.26 -21.03
N LEU A 491 -1.67 -8.71 -20.18
CA LEU A 491 -1.51 -7.27 -20.01
C LEU A 491 -0.04 -6.85 -20.10
N GLY A 492 0.32 -6.15 -21.16
CA GLY A 492 1.60 -5.45 -21.27
C GLY A 492 1.54 -4.08 -20.57
N THR A 493 2.47 -3.79 -19.67
CA THR A 493 2.60 -2.49 -19.02
C THR A 493 4.00 -1.93 -19.22
N THR A 494 4.11 -0.74 -19.79
CA THR A 494 5.36 0.05 -19.84
C THR A 494 5.24 1.21 -18.88
N GLY A 495 6.27 1.45 -18.07
CA GLY A 495 6.25 2.52 -17.09
C GLY A 495 7.58 3.25 -16.95
N VAL A 496 7.45 4.54 -16.61
CA VAL A 496 8.56 5.39 -16.18
C VAL A 496 8.17 5.98 -14.82
N GLU A 497 9.07 5.89 -13.86
CA GLU A 497 8.86 6.45 -12.53
C GLU A 497 10.11 7.22 -12.08
N ALA A 498 9.89 8.34 -11.37
CA ALA A 498 10.95 9.13 -10.79
C ALA A 498 10.47 9.78 -9.49
N ALA A 499 11.34 9.86 -8.51
CA ALA A 499 11.10 10.63 -7.29
C ALA A 499 12.36 11.37 -6.86
N VAL A 500 12.18 12.56 -6.27
CA VAL A 500 13.24 13.35 -5.66
C VAL A 500 12.82 13.76 -4.26
N ARG A 501 13.73 13.65 -3.31
CA ARG A 501 13.51 13.99 -1.90
C ARG A 501 14.62 14.88 -1.37
N ARG A 502 14.26 15.86 -0.56
CA ARG A 502 15.18 16.66 0.24
C ARG A 502 14.72 16.74 1.68
N GLN A 503 15.61 16.39 2.60
CA GLN A 503 15.38 16.51 4.03
C GLN A 503 16.35 17.52 4.64
N THR A 504 15.79 18.45 5.40
CA THR A 504 16.53 19.40 6.21
C THR A 504 15.89 19.51 7.60
N ALA A 505 16.52 20.21 8.53
CA ALA A 505 15.94 20.46 9.85
C ALA A 505 14.59 21.20 9.78
N ARG A 506 14.33 22.00 8.73
CA ARG A 506 13.10 22.80 8.59
C ARG A 506 12.11 22.28 7.59
N VAL A 507 12.58 21.56 6.58
CA VAL A 507 11.73 21.18 5.45
C VAL A 507 12.06 19.75 5.02
N ASP A 508 11.03 18.93 4.85
CA ASP A 508 11.08 17.65 4.16
C ASP A 508 10.19 17.75 2.91
N LEU A 509 10.77 17.56 1.73
CA LEU A 509 10.10 17.67 0.44
C LEU A 509 10.26 16.38 -0.33
N THR A 510 9.18 15.92 -0.95
CA THR A 510 9.20 14.81 -1.89
C THR A 510 8.35 15.15 -3.10
N PHE A 511 8.90 14.93 -4.28
CA PHE A 511 8.19 15.04 -5.55
C PHE A 511 8.33 13.71 -6.28
N GLY A 512 7.24 13.26 -6.88
CA GLY A 512 7.20 12.04 -7.66
C GLY A 512 6.46 12.21 -8.97
N TYR A 513 6.83 11.39 -9.95
CA TYR A 513 6.14 11.31 -11.22
C TYR A 513 6.14 9.88 -11.73
N THR A 514 4.99 9.44 -12.21
CA THR A 514 4.80 8.13 -12.83
C THR A 514 4.05 8.30 -14.16
N LEU A 515 4.56 7.65 -15.20
CA LEU A 515 3.95 7.50 -16.52
C LEU A 515 3.71 6.02 -16.77
N LEU A 516 2.50 5.65 -17.16
CA LEU A 516 2.13 4.28 -17.49
C LEU A 516 1.40 4.20 -18.83
N ALA A 517 1.74 3.19 -19.61
CA ALA A 517 1.01 2.79 -20.82
C ALA A 517 0.71 1.29 -20.75
N LYS A 518 -0.52 0.91 -21.06
CA LYS A 518 -0.97 -0.48 -21.01
C LYS A 518 -1.59 -0.92 -22.33
N ASN A 519 -1.39 -2.21 -22.66
CA ASN A 519 -2.05 -2.91 -23.73
C ASN A 519 -2.61 -4.23 -23.20
N ALA A 520 -3.91 -4.48 -23.40
CA ALA A 520 -4.64 -5.61 -22.83
C ALA A 520 -5.25 -6.46 -23.90
N ASP A 521 -5.17 -7.78 -23.70
CA ASP A 521 -5.84 -8.78 -24.52
C ASP A 521 -6.71 -9.68 -23.62
N TYR A 522 -8.03 -9.57 -23.77
CA TYR A 522 -9.01 -10.39 -23.06
C TYR A 522 -9.41 -11.66 -23.84
N GLY A 523 -8.70 -11.97 -24.92
CA GLY A 523 -9.02 -13.12 -25.80
C GLY A 523 -10.43 -12.99 -26.39
N THR A 524 -11.28 -13.98 -26.11
CA THR A 524 -12.66 -14.01 -26.64
C THR A 524 -13.69 -13.30 -25.75
N ALA A 525 -13.29 -12.78 -24.58
CA ALA A 525 -14.22 -12.12 -23.67
C ALA A 525 -14.61 -10.73 -24.19
N THR A 526 -15.92 -10.43 -24.19
CA THR A 526 -16.42 -9.09 -24.51
C THR A 526 -16.38 -8.24 -23.24
N VAL A 527 -15.55 -7.19 -23.25
CA VAL A 527 -15.32 -6.28 -22.13
C VAL A 527 -15.61 -4.85 -22.58
N ASP A 528 -16.58 -4.19 -21.92
CA ASP A 528 -16.90 -2.78 -22.18
C ASP A 528 -16.17 -1.84 -21.19
N ALA A 529 -15.82 -2.34 -20.00
CA ALA A 529 -15.00 -1.62 -19.02
C ALA A 529 -14.28 -2.59 -18.07
N SER A 530 -13.13 -2.17 -17.58
CA SER A 530 -12.34 -2.82 -16.52
C SER A 530 -12.49 -2.04 -15.23
N PHE A 531 -12.64 -2.75 -14.11
CA PHE A 531 -12.68 -2.08 -12.81
C PHE A 531 -11.27 -1.80 -12.25
N TYR A 532 -10.28 -2.64 -12.58
CA TYR A 532 -8.95 -2.55 -11.98
C TYR A 532 -7.80 -2.57 -12.99
N ALA A 533 -7.70 -3.59 -13.85
CA ALA A 533 -6.53 -3.75 -14.71
C ALA A 533 -6.29 -2.56 -15.64
N LEU A 534 -7.36 -1.94 -16.17
CA LEU A 534 -7.29 -0.76 -17.02
C LEU A 534 -7.72 0.53 -16.32
N ASN A 535 -8.00 0.50 -15.01
CA ASN A 535 -8.24 1.70 -14.19
C ASN A 535 -6.93 2.14 -13.53
N TYR A 536 -6.11 2.88 -14.24
CA TYR A 536 -4.80 3.32 -13.79
C TYR A 536 -4.51 4.76 -14.21
N PRO A 537 -3.71 5.52 -13.45
CA PRO A 537 -3.25 6.83 -13.90
C PRO A 537 -2.22 6.68 -15.02
N ARG A 538 -2.53 7.22 -16.21
CA ARG A 538 -1.56 7.33 -17.31
C ARG A 538 -0.41 8.26 -16.93
N HIS A 539 -0.75 9.37 -16.27
CA HIS A 539 0.20 10.31 -15.69
C HIS A 539 -0.21 10.58 -14.25
N ARG A 540 0.75 10.52 -13.34
CA ARG A 540 0.55 10.84 -11.93
C ARG A 540 1.75 11.61 -11.42
N ALA A 541 1.50 12.84 -10.92
CA ALA A 541 2.49 13.66 -10.25
C ALA A 541 2.09 13.81 -8.77
N THR A 542 3.03 13.61 -7.86
CA THR A 542 2.81 13.77 -6.41
C THR A 542 3.77 14.81 -5.83
N ALA A 543 3.31 15.52 -4.81
CA ALA A 543 4.11 16.46 -4.05
C ALA A 543 3.74 16.36 -2.57
N ALA A 544 4.72 16.10 -1.72
CA ALA A 544 4.57 16.06 -0.27
C ALA A 544 5.55 17.02 0.38
N ALA A 545 5.09 17.80 1.38
CA ALA A 545 5.91 18.72 2.13
C ALA A 545 5.56 18.70 3.62
N THR A 546 6.58 18.60 4.46
CA THR A 546 6.50 18.93 5.88
C THR A 546 7.39 20.13 6.16
N ILE A 547 6.80 21.24 6.62
CA ILE A 547 7.49 22.53 6.81
C ILE A 547 7.38 22.95 8.28
N ARG A 548 8.53 23.02 8.97
CA ARG A 548 8.62 23.49 10.35
C ARG A 548 8.81 25.01 10.35
N LEU A 549 7.70 25.74 10.58
CA LEU A 549 7.62 27.19 10.49
C LEU A 549 8.29 27.93 11.66
N GLY A 550 8.67 27.21 12.73
CA GLY A 550 9.16 27.78 13.98
C GLY A 550 8.03 28.11 14.95
N GLY A 551 8.40 28.47 16.20
CA GLY A 551 7.40 28.77 17.24
C GLY A 551 6.49 27.61 17.64
N GLY A 552 6.80 26.38 17.26
CA GLY A 552 5.96 25.21 17.46
C GLY A 552 4.96 24.92 16.33
N TRP A 553 5.00 25.68 15.25
CA TRP A 553 4.14 25.49 14.09
C TRP A 553 4.77 24.58 13.03
N GLU A 554 3.97 23.66 12.49
CA GLU A 554 4.33 22.77 11.39
C GLU A 554 3.17 22.71 10.39
N LEU A 555 3.49 22.85 9.10
CA LEU A 555 2.56 22.69 7.99
C LEU A 555 2.90 21.40 7.24
N ARG A 556 1.90 20.56 6.98
CA ARG A 556 1.99 19.36 6.14
C ARG A 556 1.07 19.51 4.95
N VAL A 557 1.58 19.19 3.79
CA VAL A 557 0.87 19.33 2.50
C VAL A 557 1.17 18.09 1.67
N ASP A 558 0.12 17.41 1.24
CA ASP A 558 0.20 16.28 0.31
C ASP A 558 -0.73 16.55 -0.87
N HIS A 559 -0.18 16.51 -2.07
CA HIS A 559 -0.94 16.76 -3.29
C HIS A 559 -0.60 15.75 -4.38
N GLU A 560 -1.57 15.53 -5.24
CA GLU A 560 -1.47 14.69 -6.41
C GLU A 560 -2.23 15.31 -7.57
N ALA A 561 -1.63 15.28 -8.77
CA ALA A 561 -2.30 15.52 -10.04
C ALA A 561 -2.24 14.25 -10.87
N ARG A 562 -3.40 13.82 -11.42
CA ARG A 562 -3.47 12.62 -12.25
C ARG A 562 -4.23 12.85 -13.56
N LEU A 563 -3.81 12.13 -14.59
CA LEU A 563 -4.57 11.85 -15.79
C LEU A 563 -4.81 10.35 -15.85
N GLN A 564 -6.05 9.94 -15.62
CA GLN A 564 -6.45 8.56 -15.56
C GLN A 564 -6.70 8.00 -16.98
N ALA A 565 -6.61 6.70 -17.14
CA ALA A 565 -7.08 6.02 -18.34
C ALA A 565 -8.61 6.17 -18.47
N ASP A 566 -9.09 6.29 -19.70
CA ASP A 566 -10.52 6.37 -19.99
C ASP A 566 -11.24 5.12 -19.46
N ASN A 567 -12.43 5.31 -18.87
CA ASN A 567 -13.25 4.23 -18.37
C ASN A 567 -14.73 4.54 -18.56
N ALA A 568 -15.45 3.68 -19.27
CA ALA A 568 -16.86 3.88 -19.59
C ALA A 568 -17.80 3.93 -18.35
N LEU A 569 -17.33 3.43 -17.21
CA LEU A 569 -18.08 3.47 -15.94
C LEU A 569 -17.80 4.73 -15.11
N ARG A 570 -16.75 5.50 -15.41
CA ARG A 570 -16.46 6.74 -14.68
C ARG A 570 -17.47 7.80 -15.11
N ARG A 571 -18.29 8.23 -14.15
CA ARG A 571 -19.43 9.14 -14.39
C ARG A 571 -19.09 10.59 -14.11
N LYS A 572 -18.13 10.83 -13.22
CA LYS A 572 -17.75 12.15 -12.72
C LYS A 572 -16.25 12.36 -12.71
N GLY A 573 -15.85 13.63 -12.72
CA GLY A 573 -14.45 14.06 -12.64
C GLY A 573 -13.69 13.99 -13.97
N GLY A 574 -14.27 13.44 -15.05
CA GLY A 574 -13.54 13.23 -16.30
C GLY A 574 -12.31 12.35 -16.10
N ASP A 575 -11.23 12.61 -16.86
CA ASP A 575 -9.98 11.82 -16.78
C ASP A 575 -8.90 12.48 -15.93
N GLY A 576 -9.03 13.72 -15.53
CA GLY A 576 -8.04 14.47 -14.78
C GLY A 576 -8.55 14.92 -13.43
N ALA A 577 -7.70 14.83 -12.40
CA ALA A 577 -8.01 15.29 -11.05
C ALA A 577 -6.80 15.89 -10.35
N VAL A 578 -7.07 16.79 -9.39
CA VAL A 578 -6.09 17.27 -8.41
C VAL A 578 -6.62 16.96 -7.02
N LEU A 579 -6.00 16.00 -6.37
CA LEU A 579 -6.33 15.55 -5.02
C LEU A 579 -5.32 16.14 -4.03
N GLY A 580 -5.73 16.36 -2.79
CA GLY A 580 -4.78 16.84 -1.79
C GLY A 580 -5.36 16.93 -0.40
N ARG A 581 -4.44 17.01 0.57
CA ARG A 581 -4.74 17.26 1.96
C ARG A 581 -3.75 18.26 2.54
N VAL A 582 -4.19 19.00 3.55
CA VAL A 582 -3.38 19.97 4.27
C VAL A 582 -3.63 19.83 5.76
N GLY A 583 -2.55 19.82 6.54
CA GLY A 583 -2.59 19.80 8.00
C GLY A 583 -1.73 20.91 8.58
N LEU A 584 -2.29 21.70 9.50
CA LEU A 584 -1.56 22.68 10.30
C LEU A 584 -1.50 22.16 11.74
N TYR A 585 -0.29 22.09 12.30
CA TYR A 585 -0.01 21.56 13.62
C TYR A 585 0.66 22.64 14.47
N PHE A 586 0.23 22.73 15.71
CA PHE A 586 0.80 23.65 16.69
C PHE A 586 1.16 22.91 17.97
N SER A 587 2.43 22.95 18.37
CA SER A 587 2.94 22.42 19.64
C SER A 587 3.39 23.58 20.54
N PRO A 588 2.53 24.04 21.47
CA PRO A 588 2.82 25.18 22.31
C PRO A 588 3.99 24.85 23.27
N ARG A 589 4.97 25.76 23.37
CA ARG A 589 6.13 25.57 24.25
C ARG A 589 5.74 25.55 25.75
N ALA A 590 4.63 26.19 26.10
CA ALA A 590 4.15 26.27 27.48
C ALA A 590 3.59 24.93 28.00
N VAL A 591 3.17 24.01 27.11
CA VAL A 591 2.62 22.72 27.51
C VAL A 591 3.36 21.65 26.72
N SER A 592 4.41 21.12 27.34
CA SER A 592 5.20 20.04 26.72
C SER A 592 4.32 18.84 26.40
N GLY A 593 4.49 18.26 25.20
CA GLY A 593 3.76 17.09 24.73
C GLY A 593 2.39 17.38 24.09
N LEU A 594 1.84 18.60 24.21
CA LEU A 594 0.59 18.97 23.55
C LEU A 594 0.83 19.30 22.07
N THR A 595 -0.01 18.76 21.20
CA THR A 595 -0.13 19.17 19.79
C THR A 595 -1.59 19.41 19.45
N ILE A 596 -1.89 20.54 18.87
CA ILE A 596 -3.19 20.93 18.33
C ILE A 596 -3.08 20.82 16.80
N SER A 597 -4.06 20.27 16.12
CA SER A 597 -4.05 20.14 14.66
C SER A 597 -5.36 20.61 14.05
N ALA A 598 -5.25 21.23 12.87
CA ALA A 598 -6.36 21.48 11.96
C ALA A 598 -6.01 20.84 10.62
N GLN A 599 -6.91 20.04 10.08
CA GLN A 599 -6.66 19.22 8.89
C GLN A 599 -7.82 19.34 7.92
N VAL A 600 -7.53 19.29 6.62
CA VAL A 600 -8.51 19.26 5.55
C VAL A 600 -8.13 18.17 4.57
N ASP A 601 -8.99 17.17 4.44
CA ASP A 601 -8.90 16.12 3.43
C ASP A 601 -9.69 16.55 2.18
N ASN A 602 -9.23 16.11 0.99
CA ASN A 602 -9.75 16.56 -0.31
C ASN A 602 -9.92 18.08 -0.37
N VAL A 603 -8.84 18.82 -0.14
CA VAL A 603 -8.85 20.28 0.02
C VAL A 603 -9.48 21.04 -1.17
N TRP A 604 -9.42 20.45 -2.36
CA TRP A 604 -9.97 21.00 -3.61
C TRP A 604 -11.45 20.67 -3.82
N ASP A 605 -12.05 19.84 -2.95
CA ASP A 605 -13.39 19.28 -3.08
C ASP A 605 -13.61 18.60 -4.44
N GLU A 606 -12.57 17.87 -4.88
CA GLU A 606 -12.58 17.18 -6.17
C GLU A 606 -13.60 16.03 -6.14
N ASP A 607 -14.42 15.94 -7.20
CA ASP A 607 -15.45 14.90 -7.36
C ASP A 607 -15.01 13.86 -8.41
N PHE A 608 -13.79 13.35 -8.25
CA PHE A 608 -13.19 12.39 -9.16
C PHE A 608 -13.37 10.96 -8.65
N GLU A 609 -13.95 10.10 -9.47
CA GLU A 609 -14.13 8.68 -9.17
C GLU A 609 -12.79 7.92 -9.35
N GLU A 610 -12.03 7.71 -8.27
CA GLU A 610 -10.79 6.93 -8.30
C GLU A 610 -11.05 5.48 -8.71
N VAL A 611 -12.14 4.89 -8.22
CA VAL A 611 -12.68 3.62 -8.66
C VAL A 611 -13.87 3.90 -9.57
N PRO A 612 -13.96 3.29 -10.76
CA PRO A 612 -15.04 3.58 -11.71
C PRO A 612 -16.43 3.36 -11.11
N ALA A 613 -17.33 4.32 -11.29
CA ALA A 613 -18.70 4.39 -10.77
C ALA A 613 -18.82 4.51 -9.24
N VAL A 614 -17.75 4.59 -8.48
CA VAL A 614 -17.76 4.81 -7.03
C VAL A 614 -17.63 6.31 -6.76
N PRO A 615 -18.62 6.96 -6.13
CA PRO A 615 -18.56 8.40 -5.84
C PRO A 615 -17.33 8.76 -5.00
N ALA A 616 -16.74 9.93 -5.28
CA ALA A 616 -15.60 10.44 -4.52
C ALA A 616 -16.00 10.86 -3.10
N SER A 617 -15.07 10.77 -2.16
CA SER A 617 -15.18 11.44 -0.87
C SER A 617 -15.07 12.94 -1.07
N ARG A 618 -16.01 13.72 -0.47
CA ARG A 618 -15.98 15.18 -0.53
C ARG A 618 -15.00 15.76 0.50
N ARG A 619 -14.74 17.06 0.41
CA ARG A 619 -13.88 17.76 1.38
C ARG A 619 -14.40 17.57 2.81
N GLN A 620 -13.47 17.35 3.74
CA GLN A 620 -13.75 17.24 5.17
C GLN A 620 -12.70 18.01 5.97
N ALA A 621 -13.15 18.90 6.84
CA ALA A 621 -12.30 19.58 7.81
C ALA A 621 -12.40 18.92 9.20
N SER A 622 -11.30 18.88 9.93
CA SER A 622 -11.22 18.33 11.27
C SER A 622 -10.23 19.08 12.17
N LEU A 623 -10.49 19.02 13.47
CA LEU A 623 -9.59 19.49 14.52
C LEU A 623 -9.18 18.33 15.40
N GLY A 624 -7.93 18.35 15.87
CA GLY A 624 -7.38 17.32 16.73
C GLY A 624 -6.58 17.89 17.89
N LEU A 625 -6.56 17.14 18.99
CA LEU A 625 -5.68 17.36 20.13
C LEU A 625 -4.95 16.06 20.41
N ARG A 626 -3.62 16.13 20.57
CA ARG A 626 -2.80 15.00 21.00
C ARG A 626 -1.92 15.46 22.17
N TYR A 627 -1.92 14.68 23.23
CA TYR A 627 -1.02 14.87 24.38
C TYR A 627 -0.11 13.67 24.52
N ARG A 628 1.20 13.91 24.57
CA ARG A 628 2.26 12.89 24.68
C ARG A 628 2.98 13.07 26.02
N TRP A 629 3.26 11.95 26.72
CA TRP A 629 4.01 11.94 28.00
C TRP A 629 5.05 10.84 28.04
#